data_fe171a6843b81ded67abc35d23515a4b
#
_entry.id   fe171a6843b81ded67abc35d23515a4b
#
_cell.length_a   1.000
_cell.length_b   1.000
_cell.length_c   1.000
_cell.angle_alpha   90.00
_cell.angle_beta   90.00
_cell.angle_gamma   90.00
#
_symmetry.space_group_name_H-M   'P 1'
#
loop_
_entity.id
_entity.type
_entity.pdbx_description
1 polymer ?
#
loop_
_entity_poly.entity_id
_entity_poly.type
_entity_poly.pdbx_seq_one_letter_code
_entity_poly.pdbx_strand_id
1 'polypeptide(L)'
;MLMKEILEEKRKTKRGTYSGVKPTQETIDQVGKYLKDNKVPTPVKPEKLHITILYSRKYLPNYKPAGKISTPYKCKATDFTVWKTSPEDPNEPKTNCLIVKLDCPELIKRHKDLMKEHGATFDYDKYEPHITLSYDIGDLDVSKLPKPNFDLEFDTEYKEDLNLNWAKTKGTK
;
A
#
# COMPACT_ATOMS: atom_id res chain seq x y z
N MET A 1 1.39 -32.40 23.28
CA MET A 1 1.97 -31.23 22.60
C MET A 1 2.81 -30.42 23.58
N LEU A 2 4.01 -30.07 23.19
CA LEU A 2 4.88 -29.28 24.03
C LEU A 2 4.46 -27.81 24.03
N MET A 3 4.72 -27.13 25.14
CA MET A 3 4.40 -25.70 25.27
C MET A 3 5.00 -24.85 24.13
N LYS A 4 6.20 -25.23 23.70
CA LYS A 4 6.88 -24.55 22.59
C LYS A 4 6.06 -24.62 21.31
N GLU A 5 5.48 -25.75 20.98
CA GLU A 5 4.66 -25.94 19.79
C GLU A 5 3.37 -25.12 19.86
N ILE A 6 2.75 -25.06 21.02
CA ILE A 6 1.56 -24.23 21.22
C ILE A 6 1.87 -22.75 21.01
N LEU A 7 3.02 -22.29 21.52
CA LEU A 7 3.43 -20.90 21.36
C LEU A 7 3.73 -20.55 19.90
N GLU A 8 4.33 -21.47 19.15
CA GLU A 8 4.60 -21.26 17.73
C GLU A 8 3.32 -21.17 16.91
N GLU A 9 2.33 -22.02 17.19
CA GLU A 9 1.04 -21.96 16.55
C GLU A 9 0.33 -20.63 16.83
N LYS A 10 0.36 -20.18 18.08
CA LYS A 10 -0.22 -18.89 18.46
C LYS A 10 0.47 -17.73 17.75
N ARG A 11 1.79 -17.79 17.56
CA ARG A 11 2.53 -16.77 16.81
C ARG A 11 2.11 -16.77 15.37
N LYS A 12 1.96 -17.94 14.75
CA LYS A 12 1.52 -18.07 13.35
C LYS A 12 0.13 -17.51 13.13
N THR A 13 -0.80 -17.76 14.08
CA THR A 13 -2.17 -17.24 13.96
C THR A 13 -2.26 -15.74 14.15
N LYS A 14 -1.23 -15.11 14.75
CA LYS A 14 -1.16 -13.67 14.96
C LYS A 14 -0.46 -12.91 13.82
N ARG A 15 0.01 -13.63 12.81
CA ARG A 15 0.65 -13.03 11.63
C ARG A 15 -0.29 -13.07 10.45
N GLY A 16 -0.27 -12.00 9.69
CA GLY A 16 -0.94 -11.96 8.41
C GLY A 16 0.08 -11.88 7.28
N THR A 17 -0.38 -11.61 6.09
CA THR A 17 0.46 -11.48 4.90
C THR A 17 0.16 -10.16 4.22
N TYR A 18 1.21 -9.41 3.96
CA TYR A 18 1.17 -8.19 3.17
C TYR A 18 1.89 -8.43 1.85
N SER A 19 1.35 -7.93 0.76
CA SER A 19 2.02 -7.95 -0.53
C SER A 19 1.80 -6.63 -1.25
N GLY A 20 2.81 -6.21 -1.98
CA GLY A 20 2.75 -5.01 -2.77
C GLY A 20 3.65 -5.08 -3.98
N VAL A 21 3.62 -4.03 -4.79
CA VAL A 21 4.54 -3.86 -5.92
C VAL A 21 5.28 -2.55 -5.77
N LYS A 22 6.56 -2.58 -6.16
CA LYS A 22 7.47 -1.43 -6.12
C LYS A 22 7.63 -0.83 -7.50
N PRO A 23 7.84 0.50 -7.59
CA PRO A 23 7.95 1.19 -8.87
C PRO A 23 9.28 0.93 -9.57
N THR A 24 9.28 1.14 -10.88
CA THR A 24 10.50 1.20 -11.67
C THR A 24 11.29 2.48 -11.33
N GLN A 25 12.58 2.50 -11.66
CA GLN A 25 13.41 3.68 -11.41
C GLN A 25 12.88 4.90 -12.17
N GLU A 26 12.41 4.70 -13.39
CA GLU A 26 11.82 5.79 -14.19
C GLU A 26 10.61 6.41 -13.48
N THR A 27 9.74 5.57 -12.93
CA THR A 27 8.57 6.05 -12.19
C THR A 27 8.99 6.77 -10.91
N ILE A 28 10.00 6.26 -10.19
CA ILE A 28 10.55 6.93 -9.01
C ILE A 28 10.99 8.35 -9.37
N ASP A 29 11.73 8.49 -10.46
CA ASP A 29 12.24 9.79 -10.90
C ASP A 29 11.12 10.74 -11.32
N GLN A 30 10.14 10.23 -12.06
CA GLN A 30 8.98 11.02 -12.50
C GLN A 30 8.11 11.50 -11.34
N VAL A 31 7.84 10.63 -10.38
CA VAL A 31 7.04 11.01 -9.20
C VAL A 31 7.81 11.99 -8.34
N GLY A 32 9.11 11.80 -8.17
CA GLY A 32 9.95 12.73 -7.43
C GLY A 32 9.90 14.13 -8.04
N LYS A 33 10.00 14.23 -9.35
CA LYS A 33 9.90 15.51 -10.06
C LYS A 33 8.51 16.13 -9.89
N TYR A 34 7.46 15.32 -10.02
CA TYR A 34 6.08 15.77 -9.84
C TYR A 34 5.86 16.37 -8.46
N LEU A 35 6.30 15.66 -7.41
CA LEU A 35 6.14 16.14 -6.03
C LEU A 35 6.88 17.43 -5.77
N LYS A 36 8.07 17.58 -6.34
CA LYS A 36 8.89 18.79 -6.21
C LYS A 36 8.29 19.96 -6.99
N ASP A 37 7.92 19.73 -8.25
CA ASP A 37 7.38 20.78 -9.12
C ASP A 37 6.07 21.34 -8.58
N ASN A 38 5.27 20.51 -7.93
CA ASN A 38 3.98 20.91 -7.38
C ASN A 38 4.05 21.28 -5.90
N LYS A 39 5.25 21.31 -5.33
CA LYS A 39 5.50 21.72 -3.93
C LYS A 39 4.60 21.00 -2.94
N VAL A 40 4.44 19.69 -3.13
CA VAL A 40 3.62 18.86 -2.24
C VAL A 40 4.26 18.79 -0.87
N PRO A 41 3.55 19.18 0.21
CA PRO A 41 4.11 19.12 1.56
C PRO A 41 4.29 17.69 2.04
N THR A 42 5.27 17.47 2.88
CA THR A 42 5.55 16.17 3.51
C THR A 42 5.45 15.01 2.50
N PRO A 43 6.19 15.10 1.39
CA PRO A 43 6.04 14.09 0.33
C PRO A 43 6.62 12.75 0.75
N VAL A 44 6.04 11.68 0.21
CA VAL A 44 6.63 10.35 0.34
C VAL A 44 7.98 10.34 -0.37
N LYS A 45 8.93 9.56 0.17
CA LYS A 45 10.18 9.31 -0.54
C LYS A 45 9.84 8.44 -1.76
N PRO A 46 10.14 8.90 -3.00
CA PRO A 46 9.70 8.15 -4.19
C PRO A 46 10.17 6.71 -4.24
N GLU A 47 11.33 6.40 -3.69
CA GLU A 47 11.83 5.02 -3.62
C GLU A 47 11.01 4.13 -2.68
N LYS A 48 10.15 4.71 -1.86
CA LYS A 48 9.25 3.98 -0.97
C LYS A 48 7.82 3.86 -1.49
N LEU A 49 7.56 4.38 -2.67
CA LEU A 49 6.26 4.21 -3.31
C LEU A 49 5.94 2.73 -3.47
N HIS A 50 4.69 2.40 -3.26
CA HIS A 50 4.22 1.03 -3.48
C HIS A 50 2.72 1.03 -3.67
N ILE A 51 2.22 -0.01 -4.34
CA ILE A 51 0.80 -0.30 -4.40
C ILE A 51 0.58 -1.59 -3.63
N THR A 52 -0.36 -1.57 -2.69
CA THR A 52 -0.74 -2.78 -1.95
C THR A 52 -1.50 -3.73 -2.88
N ILE A 53 -1.12 -5.01 -2.89
CA ILE A 53 -1.86 -6.07 -3.58
C ILE A 53 -2.70 -6.84 -2.58
N LEU A 54 -2.11 -7.25 -1.45
CA LEU A 54 -2.78 -8.02 -0.41
C LEU A 54 -2.52 -7.42 0.96
N TYR A 55 -3.56 -7.37 1.75
CA TYR A 55 -3.49 -7.06 3.18
C TYR A 55 -4.35 -8.09 3.87
N SER A 56 -3.78 -9.26 4.13
CA SER A 56 -4.52 -10.42 4.62
C SER A 56 -4.23 -10.66 6.09
N ARG A 57 -5.30 -10.84 6.87
CA ARG A 57 -5.17 -11.25 8.27
C ARG A 57 -4.77 -12.71 8.38
N LYS A 58 -4.90 -13.44 7.28
CA LYS A 58 -4.51 -14.83 7.20
C LYS A 58 -3.06 -14.94 6.75
N TYR A 59 -2.28 -15.81 7.43
CA TYR A 59 -0.92 -16.10 7.03
C TYR A 59 -0.93 -17.00 5.79
N LEU A 60 -0.18 -16.64 4.76
CA LEU A 60 -0.16 -17.33 3.47
C LEU A 60 1.23 -17.90 3.17
N PRO A 61 1.60 -19.03 3.80
CA PRO A 61 2.96 -19.56 3.63
C PRO A 61 3.27 -20.07 2.23
N ASN A 62 2.25 -20.45 1.46
CA ASN A 62 2.41 -20.99 0.12
C ASN A 62 2.41 -19.94 -0.99
N TYR A 63 2.07 -18.70 -0.63
CA TYR A 63 2.15 -17.60 -1.59
C TYR A 63 3.61 -17.23 -1.83
N LYS A 64 4.01 -17.25 -3.09
CA LYS A 64 5.34 -16.84 -3.52
C LYS A 64 5.21 -15.57 -4.36
N PRO A 65 5.81 -14.46 -3.96
CA PRO A 65 5.73 -13.23 -4.75
C PRO A 65 6.47 -13.42 -6.07
N ALA A 66 5.99 -12.75 -7.11
CA ALA A 66 6.56 -12.85 -8.44
C ALA A 66 7.98 -12.26 -8.53
N GLY A 67 8.36 -11.40 -7.58
CA GLY A 67 9.64 -10.70 -7.66
C GLY A 67 9.64 -9.72 -8.82
N LYS A 68 10.79 -9.56 -9.45
CA LYS A 68 10.89 -8.68 -10.61
C LYS A 68 10.25 -9.32 -11.83
N ILE A 69 9.28 -8.60 -12.43
CA ILE A 69 8.56 -9.08 -13.61
C ILE A 69 9.08 -8.39 -14.88
N SER A 70 8.99 -9.07 -16.01
CA SER A 70 9.51 -8.56 -17.28
C SER A 70 8.64 -7.46 -17.88
N THR A 71 7.33 -7.53 -17.65
CA THR A 71 6.39 -6.52 -18.13
C THR A 71 5.80 -5.79 -16.93
N PRO A 72 6.21 -4.54 -16.67
CA PRO A 72 5.69 -3.80 -15.53
C PRO A 72 4.19 -3.57 -15.61
N TYR A 73 3.54 -3.47 -14.44
CA TYR A 73 2.18 -2.97 -14.37
C TYR A 73 2.17 -1.49 -14.71
N LYS A 74 1.40 -1.11 -15.73
CA LYS A 74 1.23 0.30 -16.11
C LYS A 74 -0.05 0.82 -15.51
N CYS A 75 0.07 1.83 -14.67
CA CYS A 75 -1.05 2.39 -13.94
C CYS A 75 -1.24 3.85 -14.30
N LYS A 76 -2.48 4.27 -14.42
CA LYS A 76 -2.81 5.67 -14.71
C LYS A 76 -3.47 6.31 -13.50
N ALA A 77 -3.03 7.52 -13.17
CA ALA A 77 -3.66 8.27 -12.09
C ALA A 77 -5.06 8.71 -12.53
N THR A 78 -6.05 8.46 -11.68
CA THR A 78 -7.44 8.83 -11.97
C THR A 78 -7.94 9.95 -11.09
N ASP A 79 -7.92 9.77 -9.77
CA ASP A 79 -8.48 10.72 -8.82
C ASP A 79 -7.61 10.88 -7.60
N PHE A 80 -7.64 12.07 -7.01
CA PHE A 80 -7.08 12.30 -5.70
C PHE A 80 -8.12 12.04 -4.62
N THR A 81 -7.64 11.53 -3.48
CA THR A 81 -8.44 11.38 -2.27
C THR A 81 -7.58 11.81 -1.10
N VAL A 82 -8.19 12.46 -0.13
CA VAL A 82 -7.51 12.85 1.09
C VAL A 82 -8.03 11.97 2.23
N TRP A 83 -7.12 11.21 2.85
CA TRP A 83 -7.46 10.38 4.00
C TRP A 83 -6.96 11.06 5.27
N LYS A 84 -7.90 11.36 6.15
CA LYS A 84 -7.56 11.93 7.45
C LYS A 84 -7.10 10.84 8.39
N THR A 85 -5.97 11.07 9.06
CA THR A 85 -5.49 10.14 10.08
C THR A 85 -6.16 10.42 11.42
N SER A 86 -6.29 9.37 12.23
CA SER A 86 -6.82 9.48 13.59
C SER A 86 -5.75 8.94 14.54
N PRO A 87 -4.84 9.80 15.02
CA PRO A 87 -3.78 9.34 15.92
C PRO A 87 -4.36 8.85 17.24
N GLU A 88 -3.68 7.88 17.86
CA GLU A 88 -4.07 7.35 19.17
C GLU A 88 -4.05 8.40 20.25
N ASP A 89 -2.99 9.21 20.25
CA ASP A 89 -2.84 10.29 21.22
C ASP A 89 -3.71 11.47 20.77
N PRO A 90 -4.76 11.84 21.54
CA PRO A 90 -5.61 12.97 21.17
C PRO A 90 -4.86 14.30 21.11
N ASN A 91 -3.65 14.37 21.68
CA ASN A 91 -2.82 15.56 21.61
C ASN A 91 -2.00 15.65 20.32
N GLU A 92 -1.87 14.56 19.59
CA GLU A 92 -1.21 14.58 18.28
C GLU A 92 -2.15 15.18 17.25
N PRO A 93 -1.62 16.03 16.34
CA PRO A 93 -2.45 16.62 15.29
C PRO A 93 -2.90 15.56 14.29
N LYS A 94 -4.12 15.72 13.81
CA LYS A 94 -4.62 14.92 12.70
C LYS A 94 -3.90 15.37 11.43
N THR A 95 -3.53 14.41 10.60
CA THR A 95 -2.86 14.67 9.33
C THR A 95 -3.76 14.30 8.16
N ASN A 96 -3.48 14.90 7.02
CA ASN A 96 -4.23 14.66 5.78
C ASN A 96 -3.29 13.99 4.77
N CYS A 97 -3.47 12.69 4.56
CA CYS A 97 -2.68 11.95 3.58
C CYS A 97 -3.24 12.18 2.18
N LEU A 98 -2.38 12.50 1.24
CA LEU A 98 -2.76 12.61 -0.16
C LEU A 98 -2.60 11.27 -0.85
N ILE A 99 -3.71 10.74 -1.34
CA ILE A 99 -3.78 9.46 -2.02
C ILE A 99 -4.16 9.72 -3.47
N VAL A 100 -3.53 9.02 -4.40
CA VAL A 100 -3.98 9.01 -5.79
C VAL A 100 -4.45 7.61 -6.14
N LYS A 101 -5.67 7.53 -6.65
CA LYS A 101 -6.23 6.27 -7.14
C LYS A 101 -5.70 6.00 -8.53
N LEU A 102 -5.50 4.73 -8.82
CA LEU A 102 -4.87 4.28 -10.06
C LEU A 102 -5.80 3.35 -10.82
N ASP A 103 -5.86 3.55 -12.13
CA ASP A 103 -6.49 2.59 -13.03
C ASP A 103 -5.45 1.55 -13.42
N CYS A 104 -5.60 0.34 -12.94
CA CYS A 104 -4.68 -0.74 -13.20
C CYS A 104 -5.42 -2.09 -13.17
N PRO A 105 -6.14 -2.44 -14.26
CA PRO A 105 -6.91 -3.68 -14.30
C PRO A 105 -6.09 -4.94 -14.03
N GLU A 106 -4.83 -4.95 -14.44
CA GLU A 106 -3.94 -6.09 -14.25
C GLU A 106 -3.65 -6.35 -12.78
N LEU A 107 -3.50 -5.28 -11.97
CA LEU A 107 -3.31 -5.41 -10.53
C LEU A 107 -4.60 -5.87 -9.84
N ILE A 108 -5.74 -5.39 -10.30
CA ILE A 108 -7.03 -5.82 -9.77
C ILE A 108 -7.18 -7.33 -10.01
N LYS A 109 -6.82 -7.79 -11.21
CA LYS A 109 -6.85 -9.21 -11.53
C LYS A 109 -5.88 -10.00 -10.63
N ARG A 110 -4.66 -9.50 -10.45
CA ARG A 110 -3.67 -10.15 -9.59
C ARG A 110 -4.19 -10.29 -8.16
N HIS A 111 -4.79 -9.24 -7.62
CA HIS A 111 -5.41 -9.27 -6.29
C HIS A 111 -6.48 -10.37 -6.22
N LYS A 112 -7.40 -10.41 -7.16
CA LYS A 112 -8.47 -11.40 -7.19
C LYS A 112 -7.94 -12.82 -7.31
N ASP A 113 -6.94 -13.03 -8.16
CA ASP A 113 -6.33 -14.35 -8.35
C ASP A 113 -5.69 -14.85 -7.06
N LEU A 114 -4.95 -13.98 -6.38
CA LEU A 114 -4.31 -14.33 -5.11
C LEU A 114 -5.33 -14.58 -4.00
N MET A 115 -6.39 -13.78 -3.94
CA MET A 115 -7.47 -13.99 -2.98
C MET A 115 -8.11 -15.37 -3.17
N LYS A 116 -8.37 -15.74 -4.40
CA LYS A 116 -8.99 -17.03 -4.72
C LYS A 116 -8.03 -18.20 -4.50
N GLU A 117 -6.80 -18.05 -4.98
CA GLU A 117 -5.81 -19.14 -4.93
C GLU A 117 -5.38 -19.48 -3.52
N HIS A 118 -5.20 -18.46 -2.67
CA HIS A 118 -4.66 -18.64 -1.32
C HIS A 118 -5.69 -18.47 -0.21
N GLY A 119 -6.92 -18.14 -0.54
CA GLY A 119 -7.96 -17.91 0.46
C GLY A 119 -7.63 -16.73 1.37
N ALA A 120 -7.00 -15.70 0.82
CA ALA A 120 -6.64 -14.52 1.60
C ALA A 120 -7.87 -13.76 2.08
N THR A 121 -7.69 -12.93 3.09
CA THR A 121 -8.74 -12.03 3.59
C THR A 121 -8.44 -10.61 3.15
N PHE A 122 -9.43 -9.73 3.17
CA PHE A 122 -9.27 -8.33 2.84
C PHE A 122 -10.28 -7.52 3.66
N ASP A 123 -9.81 -6.44 4.28
CA ASP A 123 -10.62 -5.67 5.22
C ASP A 123 -11.62 -4.73 4.55
N TYR A 124 -11.51 -4.53 3.23
CA TYR A 124 -12.36 -3.60 2.49
C TYR A 124 -13.24 -4.35 1.50
N ASP A 125 -14.38 -3.76 1.18
CA ASP A 125 -15.34 -4.37 0.25
C ASP A 125 -14.83 -4.43 -1.17
N LYS A 126 -14.01 -3.46 -1.55
CA LYS A 126 -13.50 -3.34 -2.91
C LYS A 126 -12.01 -3.03 -2.90
N TYR A 127 -11.27 -3.72 -3.76
CA TYR A 127 -9.85 -3.44 -3.96
C TYR A 127 -9.70 -2.29 -4.97
N GLU A 128 -9.08 -1.21 -4.54
CA GLU A 128 -8.80 -0.06 -5.39
C GLU A 128 -7.30 0.24 -5.35
N PRO A 129 -6.56 -0.01 -6.46
CA PRO A 129 -5.14 0.33 -6.49
C PRO A 129 -4.92 1.81 -6.23
N HIS A 130 -3.96 2.12 -5.37
CA HIS A 130 -3.63 3.50 -5.05
C HIS A 130 -2.21 3.62 -4.52
N ILE A 131 -1.68 4.83 -4.55
CA ILE A 131 -0.41 5.16 -3.90
C ILE A 131 -0.61 6.35 -2.97
N THR A 132 0.24 6.43 -1.97
CA THR A 132 0.31 7.60 -1.08
C THR A 132 1.38 8.54 -1.62
N LEU A 133 1.00 9.79 -1.90
CA LEU A 133 1.92 10.82 -2.37
C LEU A 133 2.45 11.68 -1.22
N SER A 134 1.65 11.89 -0.19
CA SER A 134 2.04 12.70 0.95
C SER A 134 1.40 12.18 2.22
N TYR A 135 2.15 12.26 3.30
CA TYR A 135 1.64 11.87 4.63
C TYR A 135 0.89 13.00 5.32
N ASP A 136 1.09 14.24 4.89
CA ASP A 136 0.36 15.39 5.42
C ASP A 136 0.48 16.58 4.48
N ILE A 137 -0.58 16.84 3.74
CA ILE A 137 -0.62 17.95 2.79
C ILE A 137 -0.96 19.30 3.45
N GLY A 138 -1.30 19.30 4.76
CA GLY A 138 -1.69 20.52 5.43
C GLY A 138 -2.86 21.20 4.74
N ASP A 139 -2.67 22.46 4.35
CA ASP A 139 -3.71 23.28 3.73
C ASP A 139 -3.67 23.27 2.20
N LEU A 140 -2.90 22.36 1.59
CA LEU A 140 -2.81 22.29 0.14
C LEU A 140 -4.18 22.09 -0.49
N ASP A 141 -4.52 22.92 -1.47
CA ASP A 141 -5.76 22.80 -2.21
C ASP A 141 -5.60 21.77 -3.33
N VAL A 142 -6.08 20.56 -3.06
CA VAL A 142 -5.95 19.42 -3.97
C VAL A 142 -6.66 19.66 -5.31
N SER A 143 -7.71 20.50 -5.32
CA SER A 143 -8.44 20.81 -6.55
C SER A 143 -7.57 21.54 -7.58
N LYS A 144 -6.50 22.20 -7.12
CA LYS A 144 -5.57 22.92 -7.99
C LYS A 144 -4.37 22.07 -8.39
N LEU A 145 -4.26 20.87 -7.87
CA LEU A 145 -3.14 19.99 -8.14
C LEU A 145 -3.40 19.22 -9.45
N PRO A 146 -2.50 19.33 -10.46
CA PRO A 146 -2.68 18.56 -11.68
C PRO A 146 -2.44 17.09 -11.43
N LYS A 147 -3.21 16.23 -12.07
CA LYS A 147 -2.96 14.80 -12.00
C LYS A 147 -1.63 14.48 -12.68
N PRO A 148 -0.89 13.47 -12.16
CA PRO A 148 0.25 12.96 -12.90
C PRO A 148 -0.18 12.57 -14.32
N ASN A 149 0.53 13.08 -15.33
CA ASN A 149 0.20 12.85 -16.74
C ASN A 149 1.09 11.80 -17.39
N PHE A 150 1.74 10.99 -16.59
CA PHE A 150 2.62 9.91 -17.03
C PHE A 150 2.13 8.60 -16.46
N ASP A 151 2.51 7.49 -17.12
CA ASP A 151 2.20 6.16 -16.60
C ASP A 151 3.09 5.86 -15.41
N LEU A 152 2.50 5.30 -14.36
CA LEU A 152 3.25 4.82 -13.21
C LEU A 152 3.47 3.32 -13.39
N GLU A 153 4.73 2.90 -13.46
CA GLU A 153 5.08 1.53 -13.74
C GLU A 153 5.67 0.85 -12.49
N PHE A 154 5.18 -0.34 -12.20
CA PHE A 154 5.58 -1.13 -11.03
C PHE A 154 5.99 -2.52 -11.49
N ASP A 155 7.21 -2.93 -11.17
CA ASP A 155 7.80 -4.16 -11.71
C ASP A 155 8.29 -5.16 -10.67
N THR A 156 8.14 -4.88 -9.39
CA THR A 156 8.66 -5.78 -8.37
C THR A 156 7.60 -6.12 -7.33
N GLU A 157 7.12 -7.35 -7.38
CA GLU A 157 6.17 -7.86 -6.39
C GLU A 157 6.93 -8.44 -5.20
N TYR A 158 6.51 -8.09 -4.00
CA TYR A 158 7.15 -8.55 -2.77
C TYR A 158 6.11 -8.97 -1.74
N LYS A 159 6.59 -9.66 -0.72
CA LYS A 159 5.76 -10.19 0.36
C LYS A 159 6.42 -9.87 1.70
N GLU A 160 5.61 -9.52 2.67
CA GLU A 160 6.07 -9.29 4.05
C GLU A 160 5.08 -9.91 5.02
N ASP A 161 5.57 -10.26 6.20
CA ASP A 161 4.69 -10.68 7.28
C ASP A 161 3.99 -9.45 7.85
N LEU A 162 2.68 -9.58 8.04
CA LEU A 162 1.89 -8.53 8.65
C LEU A 162 1.75 -8.83 10.15
N ASN A 163 2.24 -7.92 10.99
CA ASN A 163 2.15 -8.09 12.42
C ASN A 163 0.79 -7.60 12.93
N LEU A 164 -0.13 -8.51 13.14
CA LEU A 164 -1.48 -8.19 13.61
C LEU A 164 -1.50 -7.70 15.06
N ASN A 165 -0.50 -8.08 15.85
CA ASN A 165 -0.38 -7.58 17.22
C ASN A 165 -0.07 -6.09 17.25
N TRP A 166 0.71 -5.61 16.26
CA TRP A 166 1.02 -4.20 16.14
C TRP A 166 -0.26 -3.37 15.99
N ALA A 167 -1.18 -3.81 15.15
CA ALA A 167 -2.43 -3.11 14.93
C ALA A 167 -3.27 -3.03 16.22
N LYS A 168 -3.29 -4.10 17.01
CA LYS A 168 -3.99 -4.13 18.30
C LYS A 168 -3.29 -3.24 19.34
N THR A 169 -1.96 -3.31 19.41
CA THR A 169 -1.15 -2.56 20.37
C THR A 169 -1.25 -1.06 20.12
N LYS A 170 -1.42 -0.66 18.89
CA LYS A 170 -1.53 0.74 18.49
C LYS A 170 -2.95 1.27 18.61
N GLY A 171 -3.82 0.59 19.36
CA GLY A 171 -5.18 1.04 19.58
C GLY A 171 -6.05 1.00 18.37
N THR A 172 -5.67 0.19 17.44
CA THR A 172 -6.41 -0.01 16.20
C THR A 172 -6.73 1.26 15.46
N LYS A 173 -5.76 1.80 14.98
CA LYS A 173 -5.94 2.89 14.06
C LYS A 173 -6.87 2.52 12.91
#